data_411fcbc9231d34b198d04796a969c38d
#
_entry.id   411fcbc9231d34b198d04796a969c38d
#
_cell.length_a   1.000
_cell.length_b   1.000
_cell.length_c   1.000
_cell.angle_alpha   90.00
_cell.angle_beta   90.00
_cell.angle_gamma   90.00
#
_symmetry.space_group_name_H-M   'P 1'
#
loop_
_entity.id
_entity.type
_entity.pdbx_description
1 polymer ?
#
loop_
_entity_poly.entity_id
_entity_poly.type
_entity_poly.pdbx_seq_one_letter_code
_entity_poly.pdbx_strand_id
1 'polypeptide(L)'
;CSVTNDYGICVGSRTCGDEGLSDCSAGEPAAELCNGIDDDCDGEVDEPDLLEGNYVNLCNDGNQCTEDKCMGSEACVNELLESGGCDDENPCTVADHCADGTCLGDPVECNDENPCTDNICTNTGGCEYPPNQATCDDDNPCTVGDDCDGGQCIGTLLPCDCMVNEDCASLEDGDLCNGTLICDTKSLPFK
;
A
#
# COMPACT_ATOMS: atom_id res chain seq x y z
N CYS A 1 47.47 1.16 -29.34
CA CYS A 1 47.49 0.83 -27.93
C CYS A 1 46.08 0.74 -27.40
N SER A 2 45.87 0.05 -26.31
CA SER A 2 44.55 -0.08 -25.66
C SER A 2 44.69 -0.10 -24.15
N VAL A 3 43.65 0.32 -23.46
CA VAL A 3 43.46 0.15 -22.03
C VAL A 3 42.27 -0.79 -21.84
N THR A 4 42.36 -1.75 -20.93
CA THR A 4 41.40 -2.81 -20.72
C THR A 4 41.13 -2.97 -19.24
N ASN A 5 39.86 -3.05 -18.87
CA ASN A 5 39.41 -3.42 -17.51
C ASN A 5 38.11 -4.23 -17.59
N ASP A 6 37.38 -4.37 -16.47
CA ASP A 6 36.15 -5.16 -16.40
C ASP A 6 35.00 -4.52 -17.17
N TYR A 7 35.05 -3.23 -17.50
CA TYR A 7 34.02 -2.53 -18.26
C TYR A 7 34.18 -2.70 -19.76
N GLY A 8 35.43 -2.65 -20.29
CA GLY A 8 35.62 -2.77 -21.73
C GLY A 8 37.06 -2.63 -22.17
N ILE A 9 37.24 -2.27 -23.46
CA ILE A 9 38.55 -2.10 -24.12
C ILE A 9 38.52 -0.80 -24.93
N CYS A 10 39.12 0.24 -24.37
CA CYS A 10 39.32 1.48 -25.11
C CYS A 10 40.56 1.45 -25.96
N VAL A 11 40.46 1.83 -27.23
CA VAL A 11 41.58 1.86 -28.20
C VAL A 11 42.06 3.27 -28.38
N GLY A 12 43.35 3.47 -28.32
CA GLY A 12 43.98 4.75 -28.54
C GLY A 12 45.19 4.68 -29.51
N SER A 13 45.87 5.79 -29.67
CA SER A 13 47.03 5.94 -30.51
C SER A 13 48.26 6.36 -29.67
N ARG A 14 49.44 6.16 -30.24
CA ARG A 14 50.69 6.72 -29.74
C ARG A 14 51.34 7.48 -30.88
N THR A 15 51.95 8.60 -30.58
CA THR A 15 52.71 9.39 -31.55
C THR A 15 54.22 9.14 -31.33
N CYS A 16 54.98 9.14 -32.45
CA CYS A 16 56.40 9.02 -32.39
C CYS A 16 57.05 10.41 -32.30
N GLY A 17 57.82 10.68 -31.26
CA GLY A 17 58.57 11.93 -31.08
C GLY A 17 60.05 11.63 -30.90
N ASP A 18 60.85 12.67 -30.71
CA ASP A 18 62.30 12.57 -30.55
C ASP A 18 62.75 11.76 -29.34
N GLU A 19 61.88 11.65 -28.32
CA GLU A 19 62.12 10.87 -27.10
C GLU A 19 61.51 9.46 -27.15
N GLY A 20 60.90 9.06 -28.28
CA GLY A 20 60.25 7.77 -28.47
C GLY A 20 58.73 7.88 -28.65
N LEU A 21 58.00 6.82 -28.32
CA LEU A 21 56.55 6.79 -28.37
C LEU A 21 55.92 7.53 -27.20
N SER A 22 54.90 8.33 -27.44
CA SER A 22 54.09 8.95 -26.41
C SER A 22 53.37 7.90 -25.57
N ASP A 23 52.72 8.32 -24.48
CA ASP A 23 51.73 7.51 -23.76
C ASP A 23 50.56 7.14 -24.65
N CYS A 24 49.82 6.11 -24.27
CA CYS A 24 48.60 5.73 -24.97
C CYS A 24 47.51 6.78 -24.76
N SER A 25 46.86 7.19 -25.84
CA SER A 25 45.75 8.16 -25.78
C SER A 25 44.40 7.52 -25.47
N ALA A 26 44.34 6.19 -25.29
CA ALA A 26 43.10 5.52 -24.88
C ALA A 26 42.66 6.01 -23.50
N GLY A 27 41.36 6.28 -23.36
CA GLY A 27 40.72 6.48 -22.07
C GLY A 27 40.72 5.18 -21.23
N GLU A 28 40.39 5.28 -19.98
CA GLU A 28 40.10 4.12 -19.13
C GLU A 28 38.63 3.76 -19.29
N PRO A 29 38.29 2.51 -19.71
CA PRO A 29 36.89 2.11 -19.80
C PRO A 29 36.16 2.26 -18.45
N ALA A 30 34.95 2.76 -18.45
CA ALA A 30 34.13 3.00 -17.28
C ALA A 30 32.69 2.54 -17.55
N ALA A 31 31.87 2.44 -16.50
CA ALA A 31 30.44 2.24 -16.65
C ALA A 31 29.81 3.41 -17.42
N GLU A 32 28.84 3.10 -18.27
CA GLU A 32 28.10 4.10 -19.05
C GLU A 32 27.45 5.16 -18.18
N LEU A 33 27.54 6.40 -18.63
CA LEU A 33 26.87 7.56 -18.09
C LEU A 33 26.04 8.21 -19.21
N CYS A 34 24.91 8.79 -18.88
CA CYS A 34 24.15 9.56 -19.88
C CYS A 34 24.85 10.89 -20.18
N ASN A 35 25.81 10.87 -21.09
CA ASN A 35 26.66 12.04 -21.41
C ASN A 35 26.98 12.18 -22.91
N GLY A 36 26.53 11.25 -23.74
CA GLY A 36 26.77 11.21 -25.17
C GLY A 36 28.14 10.67 -25.54
N ILE A 37 28.82 9.97 -24.64
CA ILE A 37 30.14 9.37 -24.84
C ILE A 37 30.00 7.86 -24.64
N ASP A 38 30.69 7.09 -25.45
CA ASP A 38 30.92 5.65 -25.30
C ASP A 38 32.00 5.47 -24.21
N ASP A 39 31.53 5.33 -22.92
CA ASP A 39 32.44 5.34 -21.77
C ASP A 39 33.15 3.98 -21.59
N ASP A 40 32.56 2.87 -22.04
CA ASP A 40 33.15 1.54 -21.96
C ASP A 40 33.85 1.09 -23.25
N CYS A 41 33.68 1.86 -24.33
CA CYS A 41 34.27 1.67 -25.63
C CYS A 41 33.83 0.38 -26.35
N ASP A 42 32.59 -0.03 -26.19
CA ASP A 42 32.02 -1.18 -26.89
C ASP A 42 31.45 -0.85 -28.27
N GLY A 43 31.21 0.42 -28.55
CA GLY A 43 30.75 0.99 -29.81
C GLY A 43 29.29 1.43 -29.80
N GLU A 44 28.58 1.25 -28.71
CA GLU A 44 27.30 1.86 -28.42
C GLU A 44 27.53 3.13 -27.58
N VAL A 45 26.53 3.95 -27.33
CA VAL A 45 26.64 5.22 -26.61
C VAL A 45 25.46 5.41 -25.69
N ASP A 46 25.71 5.64 -24.42
CA ASP A 46 24.68 5.83 -23.39
C ASP A 46 23.71 4.62 -23.29
N GLU A 47 24.17 3.42 -23.55
CA GLU A 47 23.38 2.22 -23.36
C GLU A 47 23.45 1.74 -21.89
N PRO A 48 22.40 1.06 -21.40
CA PRO A 48 22.38 0.57 -20.04
C PRO A 48 23.35 -0.63 -19.90
N ASP A 49 24.26 -0.57 -18.93
CA ASP A 49 25.13 -1.67 -18.56
C ASP A 49 24.33 -2.94 -18.22
N LEU A 50 24.65 -4.03 -18.91
CA LEU A 50 24.06 -5.35 -18.68
C LEU A 50 24.72 -6.09 -17.49
N LEU A 51 25.11 -5.38 -16.44
CA LEU A 51 25.63 -6.01 -15.23
C LEU A 51 24.49 -6.82 -14.56
N GLU A 52 24.61 -8.15 -14.61
CA GLU A 52 23.68 -9.12 -13.99
C GLU A 52 22.27 -9.21 -14.58
N GLY A 53 22.04 -8.80 -15.83
CA GLY A 53 20.76 -8.98 -16.53
C GLY A 53 19.66 -8.00 -16.08
N ASN A 54 20.01 -6.96 -15.37
CA ASN A 54 19.15 -5.84 -15.05
C ASN A 54 19.46 -4.65 -15.95
N TYR A 55 18.47 -4.21 -16.70
CA TYR A 55 18.52 -2.90 -17.35
C TYR A 55 18.47 -1.82 -16.25
N VAL A 56 19.62 -1.28 -15.88
CA VAL A 56 19.66 -0.08 -15.06
C VAL A 56 19.46 1.11 -16.01
N ASN A 57 18.31 1.77 -15.94
CA ASN A 57 18.12 3.03 -16.64
C ASN A 57 19.12 4.06 -16.09
N LEU A 58 20.05 4.54 -16.94
CA LEU A 58 21.12 5.47 -16.55
C LEU A 58 20.59 6.74 -15.88
N CYS A 59 19.32 7.09 -16.13
CA CYS A 59 18.70 8.31 -15.65
C CYS A 59 17.68 8.08 -14.52
N ASN A 60 17.57 6.86 -13.99
CA ASN A 60 16.58 6.53 -12.97
C ASN A 60 16.77 7.40 -11.71
N ASP A 61 15.79 8.29 -11.45
CA ASP A 61 15.75 9.14 -10.27
C ASP A 61 15.06 8.49 -9.06
N GLY A 62 14.55 7.26 -9.25
CA GLY A 62 13.83 6.52 -8.22
C GLY A 62 12.39 6.97 -8.01
N ASN A 63 11.89 7.92 -8.78
CA ASN A 63 10.51 8.37 -8.73
C ASN A 63 9.64 7.57 -9.70
N GLN A 64 8.65 6.83 -9.20
CA GLN A 64 7.73 6.07 -10.02
C GLN A 64 6.83 6.95 -10.90
N CYS A 65 6.78 8.26 -10.62
CA CYS A 65 5.97 9.24 -11.32
C CYS A 65 6.74 10.10 -12.31
N THR A 66 7.92 9.64 -12.71
CA THR A 66 8.71 10.23 -13.80
C THR A 66 8.97 9.20 -14.89
N GLU A 67 9.09 9.66 -16.11
CA GLU A 67 9.66 8.92 -17.22
C GLU A 67 11.11 9.35 -17.40
N ASP A 68 12.02 8.44 -17.08
CA ASP A 68 13.45 8.71 -17.07
C ASP A 68 14.03 8.48 -18.48
N LYS A 69 14.59 9.51 -19.07
CA LYS A 69 15.15 9.50 -20.44
C LYS A 69 16.58 9.98 -20.46
N CYS A 70 17.43 9.22 -21.11
CA CYS A 70 18.76 9.71 -21.50
C CYS A 70 18.64 10.46 -22.84
N MET A 71 19.07 11.72 -22.83
CA MET A 71 19.08 12.57 -24.02
C MET A 71 20.52 12.77 -24.56
N GLY A 72 21.41 11.84 -24.26
CA GLY A 72 22.81 11.88 -24.67
C GLY A 72 23.54 13.07 -24.06
N SER A 73 24.18 13.88 -24.90
CA SER A 73 24.97 15.04 -24.45
C SER A 73 24.15 16.11 -23.69
N GLU A 74 22.83 16.05 -23.70
CA GLU A 74 21.95 16.94 -22.95
C GLU A 74 21.65 16.43 -21.54
N ALA A 75 22.22 15.28 -21.15
CA ALA A 75 22.05 14.62 -19.86
C ALA A 75 20.65 13.99 -19.64
N CYS A 76 20.39 13.57 -18.40
CA CYS A 76 19.13 12.96 -18.00
C CYS A 76 17.99 13.98 -17.94
N VAL A 77 16.83 13.56 -18.45
CA VAL A 77 15.57 14.28 -18.34
C VAL A 77 14.55 13.36 -17.71
N ASN A 78 13.97 13.77 -16.60
CA ASN A 78 12.93 13.02 -15.88
C ASN A 78 11.61 13.77 -16.08
N GLU A 79 10.80 13.31 -17.06
CA GLU A 79 9.53 13.94 -17.40
C GLU A 79 8.43 13.47 -16.47
N LEU A 80 7.65 14.39 -15.90
CA LEU A 80 6.55 14.05 -15.02
C LEU A 80 5.47 13.25 -15.77
N LEU A 81 5.03 12.15 -15.19
CA LEU A 81 3.88 11.41 -15.65
C LEU A 81 2.60 12.06 -15.09
N GLU A 82 1.72 12.51 -15.99
CA GLU A 82 0.41 13.06 -15.61
C GLU A 82 -0.59 11.99 -15.16
N SER A 83 -0.31 10.73 -15.48
CA SER A 83 -1.11 9.57 -15.09
C SER A 83 -0.26 8.31 -15.17
N GLY A 84 -0.39 7.45 -14.22
CA GLY A 84 0.31 6.17 -14.14
C GLY A 84 0.01 5.50 -12.81
N GLY A 85 0.12 4.17 -12.76
CA GLY A 85 0.08 3.45 -11.49
C GLY A 85 1.44 3.59 -10.80
N CYS A 86 1.39 3.82 -9.52
CA CYS A 86 2.54 3.83 -8.63
C CYS A 86 2.12 3.17 -7.30
N ASP A 87 3.03 3.09 -6.36
CA ASP A 87 2.76 2.61 -4.99
C ASP A 87 3.38 3.63 -4.04
N ASP A 88 2.56 4.30 -3.23
CA ASP A 88 3.01 5.28 -2.24
C ASP A 88 3.46 4.62 -0.93
N GLU A 89 3.47 3.28 -0.89
CA GLU A 89 3.85 2.46 0.26
C GLU A 89 3.00 2.73 1.51
N ASN A 90 1.83 3.34 1.35
CA ASN A 90 0.92 3.64 2.44
C ASN A 90 -0.26 2.64 2.43
N PRO A 91 -0.37 1.72 3.40
CA PRO A 91 -1.47 0.76 3.44
C PRO A 91 -2.84 1.39 3.73
N CYS A 92 -2.88 2.71 3.97
CA CYS A 92 -4.10 3.50 4.16
C CYS A 92 -4.58 4.19 2.89
N THR A 93 -3.96 3.89 1.76
CA THR A 93 -4.36 4.36 0.44
C THR A 93 -4.60 3.19 -0.51
N VAL A 94 -5.37 3.43 -1.55
CA VAL A 94 -5.66 2.49 -2.64
C VAL A 94 -5.74 3.26 -3.95
N ALA A 95 -5.63 2.52 -5.06
CA ALA A 95 -5.68 3.11 -6.40
C ALA A 95 -4.64 4.21 -6.61
N ASP A 96 -3.44 3.98 -6.11
CA ASP A 96 -2.35 4.93 -6.16
C ASP A 96 -2.04 5.35 -7.59
N HIS A 97 -1.88 6.62 -7.79
CA HIS A 97 -1.67 7.22 -9.09
C HIS A 97 -0.73 8.43 -9.00
N CYS A 98 -0.07 8.70 -10.12
CA CYS A 98 0.80 9.86 -10.23
C CYS A 98 0.00 11.15 -10.41
N ALA A 99 0.32 12.15 -9.62
CA ALA A 99 -0.17 13.51 -9.76
C ALA A 99 0.97 14.50 -9.47
N ASP A 100 1.26 15.37 -10.43
CA ASP A 100 2.33 16.37 -10.33
C ASP A 100 3.70 15.80 -9.89
N GLY A 101 4.04 14.59 -10.39
CA GLY A 101 5.28 13.90 -10.05
C GLY A 101 5.32 13.25 -8.67
N THR A 102 4.19 13.17 -7.99
CA THR A 102 4.06 12.52 -6.68
C THR A 102 3.08 11.36 -6.77
N CYS A 103 3.40 10.23 -6.13
CA CYS A 103 2.47 9.13 -5.99
C CYS A 103 1.47 9.44 -4.86
N LEU A 104 0.19 9.40 -5.19
CA LEU A 104 -0.92 9.67 -4.26
C LEU A 104 -2.00 8.60 -4.44
N GLY A 105 -2.57 8.15 -3.33
CA GLY A 105 -3.69 7.21 -3.34
C GLY A 105 -4.96 7.78 -2.70
N ASP A 106 -6.09 7.16 -3.00
CA ASP A 106 -7.36 7.45 -2.34
C ASP A 106 -7.37 6.83 -0.94
N PRO A 107 -7.88 7.52 0.09
CA PRO A 107 -7.89 6.99 1.44
C PRO A 107 -8.77 5.75 1.57
N VAL A 108 -8.28 4.73 2.28
CA VAL A 108 -9.06 3.54 2.66
C VAL A 108 -10.04 3.91 3.76
N GLU A 109 -11.32 3.59 3.55
CA GLU A 109 -12.33 3.65 4.61
C GLU A 109 -12.33 2.34 5.39
N CYS A 110 -11.71 2.34 6.58
CA CYS A 110 -11.75 1.21 7.49
C CYS A 110 -13.12 1.13 8.15
N ASN A 111 -13.79 -0.01 8.08
CA ASN A 111 -15.06 -0.26 8.77
C ASN A 111 -15.27 -1.78 8.91
N ASP A 112 -15.35 -2.29 10.12
CA ASP A 112 -15.68 -3.69 10.43
C ASP A 112 -17.15 -3.90 10.82
N GLU A 113 -17.95 -2.81 10.74
CA GLU A 113 -19.37 -2.80 11.11
C GLU A 113 -19.62 -3.11 12.60
N ASN A 114 -18.61 -3.05 13.44
CA ASN A 114 -18.73 -3.28 14.88
C ASN A 114 -18.74 -1.95 15.65
N PRO A 115 -19.82 -1.59 16.34
CA PRO A 115 -19.88 -0.35 17.11
C PRO A 115 -18.92 -0.33 18.30
N CYS A 116 -18.38 -1.51 18.69
CA CYS A 116 -17.49 -1.66 19.83
C CYS A 116 -16.00 -1.68 19.46
N THR A 117 -15.68 -1.24 18.26
CA THR A 117 -14.31 -1.06 17.80
C THR A 117 -14.14 0.33 17.20
N ASP A 118 -12.94 0.87 17.27
CA ASP A 118 -12.57 2.09 16.56
C ASP A 118 -12.03 1.69 15.18
N ASN A 119 -12.50 2.34 14.13
CA ASN A 119 -12.06 2.11 12.77
C ASN A 119 -10.85 3.02 12.47
N ILE A 120 -9.65 2.49 12.62
CA ILE A 120 -8.40 3.25 12.49
C ILE A 120 -7.58 2.67 11.34
N CYS A 121 -7.06 3.53 10.46
CA CYS A 121 -6.03 3.12 9.53
C CYS A 121 -4.66 3.56 10.04
N THR A 122 -3.69 2.64 10.04
CA THR A 122 -2.31 2.90 10.44
C THR A 122 -1.37 2.69 9.26
N ASN A 123 -0.40 3.57 9.10
CA ASN A 123 0.58 3.52 8.00
C ASN A 123 1.49 2.27 8.02
N THR A 124 1.41 1.46 9.06
CA THR A 124 2.23 0.24 9.21
C THR A 124 1.46 -1.06 9.16
N GLY A 125 0.16 -1.04 9.44
CA GLY A 125 -0.67 -2.23 9.53
C GLY A 125 -1.94 -2.18 8.68
N GLY A 126 -2.26 -1.04 8.07
CA GLY A 126 -3.53 -0.85 7.39
C GLY A 126 -4.68 -0.66 8.39
N CYS A 127 -5.86 -1.23 8.10
CA CYS A 127 -7.01 -1.11 8.99
C CYS A 127 -6.84 -1.93 10.28
N GLU A 128 -7.01 -1.26 11.40
CA GLU A 128 -7.01 -1.84 12.74
C GLU A 128 -8.32 -1.48 13.45
N TYR A 129 -8.81 -2.40 14.27
CA TYR A 129 -10.11 -2.32 14.94
C TYR A 129 -9.97 -2.52 16.45
N PRO A 130 -9.26 -1.64 17.16
CA PRO A 130 -9.10 -1.77 18.60
C PRO A 130 -10.44 -1.61 19.32
N PRO A 131 -10.70 -2.38 20.39
CA PRO A 131 -11.90 -2.25 21.20
C PRO A 131 -12.03 -0.84 21.79
N ASN A 132 -13.25 -0.31 21.75
CA ASN A 132 -13.60 0.96 22.41
C ASN A 132 -14.51 0.73 23.62
N GLN A 133 -14.99 1.82 24.23
CA GLN A 133 -15.91 1.81 25.37
C GLN A 133 -17.13 2.68 25.08
N ALA A 134 -17.64 2.60 23.87
CA ALA A 134 -18.84 3.31 23.48
C ALA A 134 -20.09 2.61 24.03
N THR A 135 -21.20 3.36 24.06
CA THR A 135 -22.52 2.76 24.26
C THR A 135 -22.96 2.09 22.96
N CYS A 136 -23.61 0.97 23.07
CA CYS A 136 -24.06 0.16 21.95
C CYS A 136 -25.48 -0.37 22.21
N ASP A 137 -25.99 -1.21 21.33
CA ASP A 137 -27.24 -1.95 21.47
C ASP A 137 -26.91 -3.40 21.08
N ASP A 138 -27.10 -4.35 21.96
CA ASP A 138 -26.86 -5.78 21.71
C ASP A 138 -28.05 -6.48 21.04
N ASP A 139 -29.06 -5.68 20.59
CA ASP A 139 -30.30 -6.17 20.01
C ASP A 139 -31.10 -7.12 20.90
N ASN A 140 -30.78 -7.18 22.19
CA ASN A 140 -31.48 -7.99 23.16
C ASN A 140 -32.42 -7.13 24.00
N PRO A 141 -33.73 -7.20 23.81
CA PRO A 141 -34.69 -6.36 24.53
C PRO A 141 -34.75 -6.67 26.04
N CYS A 142 -34.05 -7.70 26.50
CA CYS A 142 -33.99 -8.06 27.90
C CYS A 142 -32.67 -7.63 28.56
N THR A 143 -31.90 -6.80 27.93
CA THR A 143 -30.72 -6.12 28.50
C THR A 143 -30.96 -4.62 28.62
N VAL A 144 -30.19 -3.97 29.44
CA VAL A 144 -30.16 -2.50 29.60
C VAL A 144 -28.75 -2.05 29.92
N GLY A 145 -28.45 -0.81 29.53
CA GLY A 145 -27.16 -0.21 29.78
C GLY A 145 -26.06 -0.94 28.99
N ASP A 146 -26.33 -1.16 27.72
CA ASP A 146 -25.44 -1.89 26.85
C ASP A 146 -24.21 -1.01 26.55
N ASP A 147 -23.09 -1.53 26.95
CA ASP A 147 -21.79 -0.87 26.79
C ASP A 147 -20.79 -1.85 26.13
N CYS A 148 -19.84 -1.29 25.43
CA CYS A 148 -18.80 -2.09 24.80
C CYS A 148 -17.77 -2.58 25.81
N ASP A 149 -17.51 -3.88 25.83
CA ASP A 149 -16.45 -4.51 26.62
C ASP A 149 -15.68 -5.51 25.73
N GLY A 150 -14.37 -5.26 25.58
CA GLY A 150 -13.49 -6.15 24.82
C GLY A 150 -13.88 -6.31 23.34
N GLY A 151 -14.55 -5.32 22.74
CA GLY A 151 -15.00 -5.36 21.34
C GLY A 151 -16.37 -6.04 21.16
N GLN A 152 -17.09 -6.30 22.23
CA GLN A 152 -18.44 -6.87 22.22
C GLN A 152 -19.42 -5.92 22.90
N CYS A 153 -20.63 -5.85 22.40
CA CYS A 153 -21.71 -5.13 23.05
C CYS A 153 -22.33 -6.04 24.12
N ILE A 154 -22.34 -5.59 25.35
CA ILE A 154 -22.82 -6.38 26.51
C ILE A 154 -23.73 -5.51 27.38
N GLY A 155 -24.96 -5.98 27.60
CA GLY A 155 -25.92 -5.35 28.50
C GLY A 155 -26.12 -6.11 29.81
N THR A 156 -26.72 -5.43 30.78
CA THR A 156 -27.15 -6.03 32.03
C THR A 156 -28.50 -6.72 31.85
N LEU A 157 -28.54 -8.04 32.07
CA LEU A 157 -29.78 -8.81 31.91
C LEU A 157 -30.86 -8.34 32.90
N LEU A 158 -32.03 -8.10 32.37
CA LEU A 158 -33.27 -7.97 33.13
C LEU A 158 -33.95 -9.34 33.26
N PRO A 159 -34.74 -9.55 34.33
CA PRO A 159 -35.58 -10.75 34.42
C PRO A 159 -36.73 -10.64 33.40
N CYS A 160 -36.56 -11.23 32.23
CA CYS A 160 -37.59 -11.38 31.23
C CYS A 160 -38.18 -12.79 31.27
N ASP A 161 -39.50 -12.90 31.29
CA ASP A 161 -40.21 -14.19 31.28
C ASP A 161 -40.30 -14.76 29.85
N CYS A 162 -40.25 -13.87 28.84
CA CYS A 162 -40.25 -14.20 27.40
C CYS A 162 -39.56 -13.11 26.58
N MET A 163 -39.13 -13.46 25.39
CA MET A 163 -38.58 -12.52 24.38
C MET A 163 -39.48 -12.47 23.12
N VAL A 164 -40.02 -13.60 22.77
CA VAL A 164 -40.93 -13.77 21.62
C VAL A 164 -42.14 -14.62 22.04
N ASN A 165 -43.22 -14.59 21.25
CA ASN A 165 -44.45 -15.35 21.56
C ASN A 165 -44.18 -16.86 21.64
N GLU A 166 -43.22 -17.38 20.92
CA GLU A 166 -42.82 -18.80 20.94
C GLU A 166 -42.33 -19.27 22.31
N ASP A 167 -41.76 -18.37 23.10
CA ASP A 167 -41.31 -18.68 24.47
C ASP A 167 -42.47 -19.03 25.38
N CYS A 168 -43.64 -18.47 25.09
CA CYS A 168 -44.87 -18.75 25.86
C CYS A 168 -45.51 -20.12 25.52
N ALA A 169 -45.09 -20.74 24.40
CA ALA A 169 -45.72 -21.98 23.94
C ALA A 169 -45.58 -23.14 24.93
N SER A 170 -44.54 -23.16 25.73
CA SER A 170 -44.31 -24.19 26.79
C SER A 170 -45.19 -23.97 28.01
N LEU A 171 -45.80 -22.81 28.18
CA LEU A 171 -46.66 -22.41 29.27
C LEU A 171 -48.14 -22.57 28.95
N GLU A 172 -48.48 -22.87 27.69
CA GLU A 172 -49.86 -23.13 27.24
C GLU A 172 -50.38 -24.39 27.86
N ASP A 173 -51.58 -24.29 28.48
CA ASP A 173 -52.23 -25.41 29.17
C ASP A 173 -53.16 -26.23 28.27
N GLY A 174 -53.35 -25.78 27.00
CA GLY A 174 -54.21 -26.41 26.02
C GLY A 174 -55.70 -26.08 26.18
N ASP A 175 -56.08 -25.20 27.11
CA ASP A 175 -57.43 -24.74 27.28
C ASP A 175 -57.72 -23.56 26.27
N LEU A 176 -58.51 -23.84 25.25
CA LEU A 176 -58.90 -22.87 24.23
C LEU A 176 -59.82 -21.75 24.76
N CYS A 177 -60.34 -21.89 26.00
CA CYS A 177 -61.29 -20.91 26.57
C CYS A 177 -60.57 -19.78 27.33
N ASN A 178 -59.30 -19.94 27.70
CA ASN A 178 -58.52 -18.92 28.41
C ASN A 178 -57.67 -18.04 27.50
N GLY A 179 -57.66 -18.31 26.19
CA GLY A 179 -56.90 -17.59 25.19
C GLY A 179 -55.49 -18.12 25.01
N THR A 180 -54.76 -17.53 24.06
CA THR A 180 -53.39 -17.87 23.79
C THR A 180 -52.46 -16.90 24.53
N LEU A 181 -51.41 -17.42 25.19
CA LEU A 181 -50.39 -16.60 25.83
C LEU A 181 -49.56 -15.89 24.79
N ILE A 182 -49.39 -14.62 25.02
CA ILE A 182 -48.51 -13.77 24.17
C ILE A 182 -47.47 -13.06 25.04
N CYS A 183 -46.28 -12.91 24.49
CA CYS A 183 -45.23 -12.13 25.14
C CYS A 183 -45.60 -10.64 25.07
N ASP A 184 -45.77 -9.97 26.21
CA ASP A 184 -45.97 -8.52 26.25
C ASP A 184 -44.61 -7.80 26.13
N THR A 185 -44.31 -7.39 24.91
CA THR A 185 -43.08 -6.67 24.56
C THR A 185 -43.20 -5.15 24.66
N LYS A 186 -44.32 -4.62 25.24
CA LYS A 186 -44.56 -3.17 25.34
C LYS A 186 -43.91 -2.52 26.56
N SER A 187 -43.55 -3.29 27.57
CA SER A 187 -42.94 -2.79 28.78
C SER A 187 -41.90 -3.78 29.31
N LEU A 188 -40.73 -3.28 29.70
CA LEU A 188 -39.69 -4.07 30.34
C LEU A 188 -39.96 -4.24 31.85
N PRO A 189 -39.65 -5.39 32.44
CA PRO A 189 -39.25 -6.65 31.78
C PRO A 189 -40.41 -7.29 31.03
N PHE A 190 -40.16 -7.94 29.90
CA PHE A 190 -41.19 -8.64 29.11
C PHE A 190 -41.82 -9.78 29.90
N LYS A 191 -43.11 -9.96 29.82
CA LYS A 191 -43.92 -10.96 30.58
C LYS A 191 -44.88 -11.70 29.68
#